data_da37983e65285f84c4e86c7900df6ba4
#
_entry.id   da37983e65285f84c4e86c7900df6ba4
#
_cell.length_a   1.000
_cell.length_b   1.000
_cell.length_c   1.000
_cell.angle_alpha   90.00
_cell.angle_beta   90.00
_cell.angle_gamma   90.00
#
_symmetry.space_group_name_H-M   'P 1'
#
loop_
_entity.id
_entity.type
_entity.pdbx_description
1 polymer ?
#
loop_
_entity_poly.entity_id
_entity_poly.type
_entity_poly.pdbx_seq_one_letter_code
_entity_poly.pdbx_strand_id
1 'polypeptide(L)'
;MNECDGNMNEKFSGLKGKTAIVTGASSGIGLATARILAENGVKVGLVSRSKEVLEEISGTLPGSRAIPADMTKIPQIRNMVKGMMKHFGRIDILVNNAGQGYDASVEKTDVGTFRYIYDLNIIGPLFAMQQVIPIMRAQGGGTIINISSGAALMNLPGMSPYSSSKRALAGISLAARQELQADNIIVSIVYPYITLTNFEKNTIRAVPVPEDKQEPTGPFPPDSAEFVAEKIALGIVNGEAEIFSHDWMKKQRT
;
A
#
# COMPACT_ATOMS: atom_id res chain seq x y z
N MET A 1 -20.58 3.28 -28.99
CA MET A 1 -20.38 2.49 -27.77
C MET A 1 -19.08 1.75 -28.01
N ASN A 2 -18.01 2.21 -27.34
CA ASN A 2 -16.64 1.78 -27.64
C ASN A 2 -16.37 0.40 -27.02
N GLU A 3 -15.78 -0.50 -27.81
CA GLU A 3 -15.37 -1.85 -27.38
C GLU A 3 -14.37 -1.87 -26.19
N CYS A 4 -13.82 -0.72 -25.81
CA CYS A 4 -12.93 -0.60 -24.65
C CYS A 4 -13.66 -0.66 -23.28
N ASP A 5 -14.94 -0.30 -23.21
CA ASP A 5 -15.69 -0.22 -21.93
C ASP A 5 -16.18 -1.59 -21.44
N GLY A 6 -16.39 -2.57 -22.35
CA GLY A 6 -16.82 -3.93 -22.01
C GLY A 6 -15.74 -4.74 -21.31
N ASN A 7 -14.48 -4.51 -21.67
CA ASN A 7 -13.34 -5.33 -21.20
C ASN A 7 -12.86 -4.95 -19.77
N MET A 8 -13.04 -3.70 -19.34
CA MET A 8 -12.65 -3.25 -17.99
C MET A 8 -13.60 -3.78 -16.90
N ASN A 9 -14.90 -3.86 -17.16
CA ASN A 9 -15.89 -4.36 -16.20
C ASN A 9 -15.73 -5.87 -15.90
N GLU A 10 -15.27 -6.67 -16.84
CA GLU A 10 -14.99 -8.08 -16.64
C GLU A 10 -13.70 -8.30 -15.81
N LYS A 11 -12.67 -7.48 -16.03
CA LYS A 11 -11.37 -7.57 -15.41
C LYS A 11 -11.41 -7.45 -13.88
N PHE A 12 -12.34 -6.67 -13.33
CA PHE A 12 -12.49 -6.39 -11.90
C PHE A 12 -13.83 -6.86 -11.32
N SER A 13 -14.53 -7.77 -12.00
CA SER A 13 -15.88 -8.23 -11.59
C SER A 13 -15.97 -8.75 -10.16
N GLY A 14 -14.89 -9.33 -9.62
CA GLY A 14 -14.82 -9.82 -8.25
C GLY A 14 -14.73 -8.75 -7.15
N LEU A 15 -14.64 -7.45 -7.50
CA LEU A 15 -14.51 -6.34 -6.55
C LEU A 15 -15.85 -5.78 -6.08
N LYS A 16 -16.87 -5.82 -6.92
CA LYS A 16 -18.17 -5.17 -6.67
C LYS A 16 -18.80 -5.60 -5.33
N GLY A 17 -19.21 -4.61 -4.54
CA GLY A 17 -19.87 -4.82 -3.24
C GLY A 17 -18.93 -5.10 -2.08
N LYS A 18 -17.63 -5.23 -2.30
CA LYS A 18 -16.61 -5.38 -1.24
C LYS A 18 -16.37 -4.06 -0.50
N THR A 19 -15.72 -4.17 0.65
CA THR A 19 -15.30 -3.04 1.48
C THR A 19 -13.79 -3.09 1.69
N ALA A 20 -13.11 -1.98 1.41
CA ALA A 20 -11.66 -1.86 1.48
C ALA A 20 -11.19 -0.77 2.45
N ILE A 21 -10.08 -0.99 3.12
CA ILE A 21 -9.25 0.04 3.76
C ILE A 21 -8.05 0.29 2.86
N VAL A 22 -7.79 1.56 2.52
CA VAL A 22 -6.57 1.96 1.80
C VAL A 22 -5.82 2.98 2.64
N THR A 23 -4.63 2.62 3.12
CA THR A 23 -3.77 3.53 3.87
C THR A 23 -2.87 4.35 2.95
N GLY A 24 -2.56 5.59 3.32
CA GLY A 24 -1.85 6.52 2.45
C GLY A 24 -2.69 6.97 1.25
N ALA A 25 -4.02 7.04 1.41
CA ALA A 25 -4.98 7.32 0.34
C ALA A 25 -5.09 8.80 -0.06
N SER A 26 -4.29 9.70 0.53
CA SER A 26 -4.33 11.13 0.21
C SER A 26 -3.60 11.51 -1.09
N SER A 27 -2.78 10.62 -1.64
CA SER A 27 -2.01 10.89 -2.87
C SER A 27 -1.42 9.62 -3.49
N GLY A 28 -0.83 9.75 -4.67
CA GLY A 28 -0.02 8.73 -5.34
C GLY A 28 -0.73 7.37 -5.49
N ILE A 29 0.01 6.28 -5.29
CA ILE A 29 -0.48 4.91 -5.47
C ILE A 29 -1.73 4.63 -4.62
N GLY A 30 -1.77 5.11 -3.36
CA GLY A 30 -2.91 4.90 -2.47
C GLY A 30 -4.19 5.57 -2.98
N LEU A 31 -4.10 6.81 -3.47
CA LEU A 31 -5.25 7.52 -4.05
C LEU A 31 -5.69 6.86 -5.35
N ALA A 32 -4.76 6.53 -6.24
CA ALA A 32 -5.07 5.84 -7.49
C ALA A 32 -5.73 4.47 -7.24
N THR A 33 -5.23 3.70 -6.25
CA THR A 33 -5.84 2.43 -5.83
C THR A 33 -7.26 2.65 -5.30
N ALA A 34 -7.46 3.65 -4.44
CA ALA A 34 -8.78 3.95 -3.89
C ALA A 34 -9.79 4.31 -5.00
N ARG A 35 -9.36 5.07 -6.02
CA ARG A 35 -10.18 5.41 -7.19
C ARG A 35 -10.58 4.17 -7.99
N ILE A 36 -9.63 3.34 -8.40
CA ILE A 36 -9.92 2.11 -9.14
C ILE A 36 -10.89 1.22 -8.36
N LEU A 37 -10.68 1.05 -7.06
CA LEU A 37 -11.57 0.23 -6.24
C LEU A 37 -12.98 0.81 -6.17
N ALA A 38 -13.14 2.12 -5.94
CA ALA A 38 -14.45 2.76 -5.85
C ALA A 38 -15.19 2.75 -7.20
N GLU A 39 -14.52 3.00 -8.31
CA GLU A 39 -15.05 2.92 -9.68
C GLU A 39 -15.57 1.51 -10.02
N ASN A 40 -15.01 0.47 -9.38
CA ASN A 40 -15.45 -0.90 -9.50
C ASN A 40 -16.42 -1.35 -8.38
N GLY A 41 -17.07 -0.39 -7.71
CA GLY A 41 -18.14 -0.64 -6.76
C GLY A 41 -17.72 -1.12 -5.39
N VAL A 42 -16.44 -0.90 -4.99
CA VAL A 42 -15.93 -1.16 -3.65
C VAL A 42 -16.23 0.04 -2.75
N LYS A 43 -16.68 -0.20 -1.53
CA LYS A 43 -16.78 0.83 -0.49
C LYS A 43 -15.39 1.04 0.13
N VAL A 44 -14.86 2.27 0.10
CA VAL A 44 -13.45 2.52 0.46
C VAL A 44 -13.32 3.43 1.68
N GLY A 45 -12.67 2.94 2.73
CA GLY A 45 -12.13 3.77 3.79
C GLY A 45 -10.80 4.38 3.38
N LEU A 46 -10.79 5.69 3.19
CA LEU A 46 -9.61 6.47 2.84
C LEU A 46 -8.85 6.83 4.10
N VAL A 47 -7.60 6.37 4.24
CA VAL A 47 -6.82 6.56 5.46
C VAL A 47 -5.55 7.36 5.19
N SER A 48 -5.38 8.47 5.88
CA SER A 48 -4.14 9.26 5.99
C SER A 48 -4.20 10.17 7.21
N ARG A 49 -3.14 10.95 7.46
CA ARG A 49 -3.12 11.93 8.56
C ARG A 49 -3.93 13.19 8.25
N SER A 50 -4.05 13.56 6.99
CA SER A 50 -4.66 14.82 6.53
C SER A 50 -6.16 14.65 6.37
N LYS A 51 -6.92 14.97 7.42
CA LYS A 51 -8.39 14.82 7.46
C LYS A 51 -9.06 15.61 6.34
N GLU A 52 -8.69 16.85 6.16
CA GLU A 52 -9.28 17.78 5.19
C GLU A 52 -9.13 17.26 3.75
N VAL A 53 -7.93 16.76 3.40
CA VAL A 53 -7.67 16.16 2.08
C VAL A 53 -8.51 14.90 1.86
N LEU A 54 -8.65 14.06 2.89
CA LEU A 54 -9.49 12.86 2.78
C LEU A 54 -10.98 13.20 2.63
N GLU A 55 -11.47 14.24 3.30
CA GLU A 55 -12.86 14.71 3.18
C GLU A 55 -13.13 15.26 1.78
N GLU A 56 -12.21 16.03 1.21
CA GLU A 56 -12.29 16.50 -0.18
C GLU A 56 -12.34 15.33 -1.17
N ILE A 57 -11.43 14.36 -1.06
CA ILE A 57 -11.42 13.17 -1.92
C ILE A 57 -12.72 12.38 -1.76
N SER A 58 -13.17 12.17 -0.53
CA SER A 58 -14.41 11.43 -0.23
C SER A 58 -15.63 12.10 -0.81
N GLY A 59 -15.66 13.44 -0.89
CA GLY A 59 -16.73 14.20 -1.53
C GLY A 59 -16.84 13.96 -3.03
N THR A 60 -15.77 13.56 -3.70
CA THR A 60 -15.73 13.30 -5.14
C THR A 60 -15.71 11.83 -5.51
N LEU A 61 -15.50 10.92 -4.54
CA LEU A 61 -15.34 9.49 -4.77
C LEU A 61 -16.50 8.70 -4.16
N PRO A 62 -17.50 8.26 -4.97
CA PRO A 62 -18.69 7.56 -4.48
C PRO A 62 -18.35 6.31 -3.67
N GLY A 63 -19.08 6.09 -2.57
CA GLY A 63 -18.89 4.93 -1.71
C GLY A 63 -17.65 5.01 -0.82
N SER A 64 -16.91 6.11 -0.84
CA SER A 64 -15.74 6.31 0.01
C SER A 64 -16.07 7.06 1.31
N ARG A 65 -15.17 6.96 2.29
CA ARG A 65 -15.24 7.68 3.56
C ARG A 65 -13.87 8.05 4.08
N ALA A 66 -13.70 9.28 4.52
CA ALA A 66 -12.52 9.75 5.22
C ALA A 66 -12.41 9.11 6.61
N ILE A 67 -11.26 8.50 6.91
CA ILE A 67 -10.93 7.89 8.21
C ILE A 67 -9.52 8.33 8.60
N PRO A 68 -9.36 9.51 9.21
CA PRO A 68 -8.05 10.04 9.57
C PRO A 68 -7.34 9.12 10.58
N ALA A 69 -6.11 8.73 10.26
CA ALA A 69 -5.25 7.96 11.16
C ALA A 69 -3.77 8.12 10.82
N ASP A 70 -2.94 8.20 11.86
CA ASP A 70 -1.49 8.07 11.78
C ASP A 70 -1.11 6.59 11.97
N MET A 71 -0.53 5.99 10.94
CA MET A 71 -0.15 4.58 10.93
C MET A 71 1.04 4.24 11.85
N THR A 72 1.67 5.23 12.49
CA THR A 72 2.65 5.02 13.57
C THR A 72 1.99 4.91 14.96
N LYS A 73 0.68 5.17 15.06
CA LYS A 73 -0.06 5.25 16.33
C LYS A 73 -1.04 4.09 16.50
N ILE A 74 -0.65 3.09 17.26
CA ILE A 74 -1.45 1.88 17.55
C ILE A 74 -2.93 2.20 17.93
N PRO A 75 -3.23 3.17 18.82
CA PRO A 75 -4.62 3.51 19.14
C PRO A 75 -5.41 4.03 17.92
N GLN A 76 -4.76 4.79 17.02
CA GLN A 76 -5.42 5.34 15.84
C GLN A 76 -5.71 4.24 14.81
N ILE A 77 -4.80 3.27 14.61
CA ILE A 77 -5.04 2.10 13.76
C ILE A 77 -6.22 1.28 14.27
N ARG A 78 -6.30 1.05 15.57
CA ARG A 78 -7.44 0.35 16.18
C ARG A 78 -8.75 1.10 15.94
N ASN A 79 -8.76 2.41 16.12
CA ASN A 79 -9.93 3.25 15.90
C ASN A 79 -10.33 3.31 14.42
N MET A 80 -9.37 3.30 13.50
CA MET A 80 -9.58 3.18 12.05
C MET A 80 -10.40 1.92 11.72
N VAL A 81 -9.96 0.76 12.21
CA VAL A 81 -10.67 -0.51 11.97
C VAL A 81 -12.06 -0.51 12.60
N LYS A 82 -12.20 -0.01 13.85
CA LYS A 82 -13.51 0.15 14.50
C LYS A 82 -14.43 1.09 13.72
N GLY A 83 -13.88 2.18 13.18
CA GLY A 83 -14.62 3.14 12.37
C GLY A 83 -15.15 2.50 11.08
N MET A 84 -14.32 1.69 10.41
CA MET A 84 -14.73 0.93 9.23
C MET A 84 -15.88 -0.03 9.54
N MET A 85 -15.75 -0.82 10.60
CA MET A 85 -16.79 -1.76 11.02
C MET A 85 -18.10 -1.05 11.41
N LYS A 86 -18.01 0.07 12.13
CA LYS A 86 -19.19 0.87 12.49
C LYS A 86 -19.92 1.40 11.27
N HIS A 87 -19.19 1.79 10.22
CA HIS A 87 -19.76 2.46 9.04
C HIS A 87 -20.22 1.48 7.96
N PHE A 88 -19.41 0.47 7.65
CA PHE A 88 -19.65 -0.45 6.54
C PHE A 88 -20.05 -1.87 6.98
N GLY A 89 -19.84 -2.23 8.24
CA GLY A 89 -20.21 -3.54 8.81
C GLY A 89 -19.29 -4.70 8.41
N ARG A 90 -18.34 -4.48 7.50
CA ARG A 90 -17.43 -5.52 7.00
C ARG A 90 -16.09 -4.93 6.52
N ILE A 91 -15.07 -5.76 6.40
CA ILE A 91 -13.76 -5.43 5.81
C ILE A 91 -13.31 -6.63 4.99
N ASP A 92 -13.32 -6.49 3.66
CA ASP A 92 -12.91 -7.55 2.73
C ASP A 92 -11.48 -7.39 2.26
N ILE A 93 -11.00 -6.13 2.20
CA ILE A 93 -9.71 -5.78 1.63
C ILE A 93 -8.99 -4.81 2.58
N LEU A 94 -7.71 -5.08 2.84
CA LEU A 94 -6.79 -4.14 3.47
C LEU A 94 -5.63 -3.86 2.51
N VAL A 95 -5.43 -2.59 2.13
CA VAL A 95 -4.25 -2.14 1.38
C VAL A 95 -3.35 -1.31 2.29
N ASN A 96 -2.28 -1.90 2.77
CA ASN A 96 -1.21 -1.26 3.53
C ASN A 96 -0.25 -0.55 2.56
N ASN A 97 -0.60 0.68 2.16
CA ASN A 97 0.19 1.48 1.24
C ASN A 97 0.91 2.65 1.92
N ALA A 98 0.43 3.13 3.07
CA ALA A 98 1.13 4.19 3.81
C ALA A 98 2.59 3.81 4.07
N GLY A 99 3.50 4.70 3.72
CA GLY A 99 4.93 4.48 3.90
C GLY A 99 5.72 5.74 3.59
N GLN A 100 6.99 5.74 4.00
CA GLN A 100 7.92 6.85 3.75
C GLN A 100 9.31 6.32 3.47
N GLY A 101 10.04 6.99 2.57
CA GLY A 101 11.43 6.74 2.25
C GLY A 101 12.37 7.32 3.31
N TYR A 102 13.53 6.71 3.47
CA TYR A 102 14.64 7.25 4.23
C TYR A 102 15.96 6.89 3.54
N ASP A 103 16.60 7.89 2.97
CA ASP A 103 17.88 7.76 2.29
C ASP A 103 19.03 8.16 3.23
N ALA A 104 19.79 7.16 3.62
CA ALA A 104 20.99 7.30 4.43
C ALA A 104 21.95 6.12 4.19
N SER A 105 23.25 6.39 4.20
CA SER A 105 24.24 5.32 4.36
C SER A 105 24.13 4.72 5.76
N VAL A 106 24.63 3.49 5.97
CA VAL A 106 24.62 2.85 7.28
C VAL A 106 25.27 3.73 8.35
N GLU A 107 26.40 4.35 8.02
CA GLU A 107 27.15 5.23 8.91
C GLU A 107 26.37 6.50 9.32
N LYS A 108 25.55 7.05 8.40
CA LYS A 108 24.79 8.31 8.63
C LYS A 108 23.34 8.09 9.03
N THR A 109 22.94 6.84 9.23
CA THR A 109 21.58 6.51 9.64
C THR A 109 21.31 7.00 11.07
N ASP A 110 20.40 7.95 11.22
CA ASP A 110 19.88 8.35 12.54
C ASP A 110 18.94 7.25 13.07
N VAL A 111 19.22 6.75 14.26
CA VAL A 111 18.48 5.62 14.86
C VAL A 111 17.04 6.02 15.22
N GLY A 112 16.79 7.29 15.58
CA GLY A 112 15.45 7.79 15.88
C GLY A 112 14.56 7.79 14.63
N THR A 113 15.08 8.35 13.53
CA THR A 113 14.43 8.35 12.21
C THR A 113 14.24 6.92 11.70
N PHE A 114 15.25 6.05 11.89
CA PHE A 114 15.14 4.63 11.51
C PHE A 114 13.98 3.93 12.23
N ARG A 115 13.84 4.13 13.55
CA ARG A 115 12.71 3.59 14.33
C ARG A 115 11.37 4.11 13.80
N TYR A 116 11.27 5.41 13.52
CA TYR A 116 10.06 5.99 12.93
C TYR A 116 9.68 5.33 11.59
N ILE A 117 10.67 5.09 10.71
CA ILE A 117 10.44 4.39 9.44
C ILE A 117 9.95 2.96 9.66
N TYR A 118 10.50 2.25 10.65
CA TYR A 118 10.06 0.91 11.00
C TYR A 118 8.65 0.92 11.61
N ASP A 119 8.32 1.89 12.45
CA ASP A 119 6.97 2.05 12.98
C ASP A 119 5.95 2.27 11.86
N LEU A 120 6.27 3.10 10.86
CA LEU A 120 5.37 3.39 9.76
C LEU A 120 5.30 2.25 8.74
N ASN A 121 6.45 1.73 8.28
CA ASN A 121 6.52 0.81 7.14
C ASN A 121 6.30 -0.65 7.54
N ILE A 122 6.44 -1.01 8.83
CA ILE A 122 6.38 -2.40 9.32
C ILE A 122 5.36 -2.57 10.44
N ILE A 123 5.54 -1.86 11.56
CA ILE A 123 4.70 -2.05 12.75
C ILE A 123 3.25 -1.64 12.47
N GLY A 124 3.05 -0.51 11.80
CA GLY A 124 1.72 -0.06 11.38
C GLY A 124 0.98 -1.07 10.51
N PRO A 125 1.54 -1.52 9.38
CA PRO A 125 0.98 -2.61 8.57
C PRO A 125 0.73 -3.90 9.33
N LEU A 126 1.70 -4.36 10.12
CA LEU A 126 1.54 -5.56 10.94
C LEU A 126 0.37 -5.44 11.91
N PHE A 127 0.28 -4.32 12.63
CA PHE A 127 -0.82 -4.10 13.57
C PHE A 127 -2.17 -3.95 12.85
N ALA A 128 -2.22 -3.30 11.68
CA ALA A 128 -3.43 -3.22 10.87
C ALA A 128 -3.89 -4.63 10.44
N MET A 129 -2.97 -5.50 9.98
CA MET A 129 -3.28 -6.91 9.69
C MET A 129 -3.85 -7.60 10.92
N GLN A 130 -3.23 -7.49 12.09
CA GLN A 130 -3.71 -8.10 13.34
C GLN A 130 -5.12 -7.65 13.72
N GLN A 131 -5.51 -6.41 13.39
CA GLN A 131 -6.86 -5.91 13.68
C GLN A 131 -7.91 -6.42 12.69
N VAL A 132 -7.57 -6.63 11.40
CA VAL A 132 -8.54 -7.07 10.39
C VAL A 132 -8.65 -8.58 10.29
N ILE A 133 -7.61 -9.35 10.59
CA ILE A 133 -7.58 -10.83 10.50
C ILE A 133 -8.76 -11.48 11.26
N PRO A 134 -9.05 -11.15 12.53
CA PRO A 134 -10.20 -11.75 13.23
C PRO A 134 -11.54 -11.44 12.54
N ILE A 135 -11.68 -10.24 11.96
CA ILE A 135 -12.87 -9.81 11.25
C ILE A 135 -13.01 -10.62 9.95
N MET A 136 -11.95 -10.69 9.16
CA MET A 136 -11.91 -11.44 7.90
C MET A 136 -12.17 -12.93 8.14
N ARG A 137 -11.59 -13.52 9.20
CA ARG A 137 -11.83 -14.91 9.60
C ARG A 137 -13.32 -15.16 9.91
N ALA A 138 -13.95 -14.27 10.68
CA ALA A 138 -15.37 -14.34 11.01
C ALA A 138 -16.29 -14.17 9.78
N GLN A 139 -15.81 -13.49 8.73
CA GLN A 139 -16.50 -13.27 7.45
C GLN A 139 -16.27 -14.39 6.43
N GLY A 140 -15.40 -15.38 6.73
CA GLY A 140 -15.06 -16.48 5.85
C GLY A 140 -13.94 -16.19 4.84
N GLY A 141 -13.18 -15.11 5.04
CA GLY A 141 -12.01 -14.78 4.23
C GLY A 141 -11.82 -13.28 4.02
N GLY A 142 -10.75 -12.93 3.31
CA GLY A 142 -10.40 -11.55 2.96
C GLY A 142 -9.10 -11.47 2.17
N THR A 143 -8.72 -10.26 1.77
CA THR A 143 -7.49 -10.01 1.01
C THR A 143 -6.70 -8.87 1.66
N ILE A 144 -5.42 -9.10 1.90
CA ILE A 144 -4.48 -8.12 2.45
C ILE A 144 -3.39 -7.88 1.40
N ILE A 145 -3.22 -6.64 1.01
CA ILE A 145 -2.17 -6.20 0.09
C ILE A 145 -1.20 -5.30 0.85
N ASN A 146 0.06 -5.69 0.90
CA ASN A 146 1.13 -4.89 1.47
C ASN A 146 1.99 -4.29 0.37
N ILE A 147 2.23 -2.98 0.40
CA ILE A 147 3.04 -2.31 -0.61
C ILE A 147 4.50 -2.23 -0.14
N SER A 148 5.34 -3.05 -0.78
CA SER A 148 6.78 -3.03 -0.63
C SER A 148 7.42 -2.00 -1.59
N SER A 149 8.50 -2.38 -2.23
CA SER A 149 9.22 -1.56 -3.22
C SER A 149 10.19 -2.45 -4.01
N GLY A 150 10.53 -2.07 -5.24
CA GLY A 150 11.65 -2.64 -5.96
C GLY A 150 12.98 -2.53 -5.19
N ALA A 151 13.14 -1.52 -4.34
CA ALA A 151 14.30 -1.38 -3.45
C ALA A 151 14.46 -2.53 -2.45
N ALA A 152 13.41 -3.29 -2.16
CA ALA A 152 13.48 -4.49 -1.33
C ALA A 152 14.19 -5.66 -2.02
N LEU A 153 14.30 -5.63 -3.34
CA LEU A 153 14.87 -6.71 -4.15
C LEU A 153 16.38 -6.51 -4.43
N MET A 154 16.90 -5.32 -4.15
CA MET A 154 18.25 -4.90 -4.52
C MET A 154 19.04 -4.39 -3.32
N ASN A 155 20.37 -4.45 -3.39
CA ASN A 155 21.27 -3.88 -2.40
C ASN A 155 21.72 -2.47 -2.84
N LEU A 156 20.89 -1.45 -2.56
CA LEU A 156 21.13 -0.08 -3.00
C LEU A 156 21.92 0.71 -1.95
N PRO A 157 23.16 1.17 -2.25
CA PRO A 157 23.90 2.06 -1.36
C PRO A 157 23.10 3.35 -1.08
N GLY A 158 23.12 3.80 0.17
CA GLY A 158 22.40 5.00 0.58
C GLY A 158 20.90 4.80 0.87
N MET A 159 20.36 3.61 0.66
CA MET A 159 18.93 3.30 0.89
C MET A 159 18.72 2.20 1.94
N SER A 160 19.75 1.87 2.73
CA SER A 160 19.69 0.76 3.69
C SER A 160 18.51 0.84 4.68
N PRO A 161 18.12 2.00 5.24
CA PRO A 161 17.00 2.06 6.18
C PRO A 161 15.65 1.77 5.50
N TYR A 162 15.43 2.31 4.31
CA TYR A 162 14.20 2.11 3.57
C TYR A 162 14.11 0.70 2.99
N SER A 163 15.14 0.25 2.26
CA SER A 163 15.13 -1.07 1.62
C SER A 163 15.00 -2.20 2.64
N SER A 164 15.67 -2.11 3.80
CA SER A 164 15.52 -3.08 4.88
C SER A 164 14.09 -3.12 5.43
N SER A 165 13.44 -1.96 5.61
CA SER A 165 12.04 -1.91 6.07
C SER A 165 11.08 -2.60 5.08
N LYS A 166 11.27 -2.36 3.78
CA LYS A 166 10.42 -2.95 2.74
C LYS A 166 10.70 -4.44 2.53
N ARG A 167 11.94 -4.87 2.75
CA ARG A 167 12.34 -6.30 2.76
C ARG A 167 11.74 -7.03 3.97
N ALA A 168 11.73 -6.41 5.14
CA ALA A 168 11.10 -6.97 6.35
C ALA A 168 9.58 -7.12 6.15
N LEU A 169 8.90 -6.12 5.58
CA LEU A 169 7.47 -6.20 5.27
C LEU A 169 7.16 -7.34 4.30
N ALA A 170 8.04 -7.56 3.30
CA ALA A 170 7.87 -8.67 2.36
C ALA A 170 7.96 -10.02 3.07
N GLY A 171 8.95 -10.21 3.93
CA GLY A 171 9.10 -11.44 4.73
C GLY A 171 7.88 -11.72 5.61
N ILE A 172 7.39 -10.70 6.34
CA ILE A 172 6.17 -10.82 7.15
C ILE A 172 4.96 -11.18 6.28
N SER A 173 4.81 -10.56 5.10
CA SER A 173 3.68 -10.79 4.21
C SER A 173 3.63 -12.23 3.69
N LEU A 174 4.78 -12.77 3.27
CA LEU A 174 4.86 -14.13 2.75
C LEU A 174 4.65 -15.18 3.86
N ALA A 175 5.14 -14.94 5.08
CA ALA A 175 4.85 -15.78 6.24
C ALA A 175 3.34 -15.76 6.57
N ALA A 176 2.75 -14.55 6.70
CA ALA A 176 1.33 -14.38 6.98
C ALA A 176 0.43 -15.06 5.93
N ARG A 177 0.83 -15.06 4.65
CA ARG A 177 0.11 -15.79 3.60
C ARG A 177 -0.01 -17.28 3.89
N GLN A 178 1.06 -17.91 4.37
CA GLN A 178 1.05 -19.34 4.72
C GLN A 178 0.21 -19.59 5.99
N GLU A 179 0.40 -18.76 7.01
CA GLU A 179 -0.30 -18.86 8.29
C GLU A 179 -1.83 -18.73 8.15
N LEU A 180 -2.30 -17.88 7.22
CA LEU A 180 -3.70 -17.51 7.08
C LEU A 180 -4.44 -18.28 5.95
N GLN A 181 -3.75 -19.20 5.28
CA GLN A 181 -4.32 -19.96 4.16
C GLN A 181 -5.58 -20.75 4.56
N ALA A 182 -5.56 -21.38 5.74
CA ALA A 182 -6.70 -22.14 6.26
C ALA A 182 -7.92 -21.27 6.60
N ASP A 183 -7.71 -19.98 6.82
CA ASP A 183 -8.76 -18.99 7.11
C ASP A 183 -9.34 -18.36 5.82
N ASN A 184 -8.91 -18.79 4.63
CA ASN A 184 -9.26 -18.18 3.35
C ASN A 184 -8.91 -16.68 3.29
N ILE A 185 -7.82 -16.28 3.96
CA ILE A 185 -7.28 -14.92 3.94
C ILE A 185 -6.05 -14.90 3.05
N ILE A 186 -6.14 -14.16 1.96
CA ILE A 186 -5.06 -14.02 0.97
C ILE A 186 -4.19 -12.83 1.37
N VAL A 187 -2.89 -13.05 1.53
CA VAL A 187 -1.92 -11.96 1.74
C VAL A 187 -1.01 -11.89 0.52
N SER A 188 -0.87 -10.69 -0.04
CA SER A 188 -0.02 -10.42 -1.20
C SER A 188 0.94 -9.27 -0.91
N ILE A 189 2.10 -9.32 -1.53
CA ILE A 189 3.10 -8.25 -1.49
C ILE A 189 3.31 -7.66 -2.88
N VAL A 190 3.31 -6.33 -2.98
CA VAL A 190 3.52 -5.61 -4.24
C VAL A 190 4.89 -4.96 -4.22
N TYR A 191 5.60 -5.05 -5.33
CA TYR A 191 6.90 -4.40 -5.54
C TYR A 191 6.77 -3.36 -6.66
N PRO A 192 6.38 -2.12 -6.32
CA PRO A 192 6.39 -1.02 -7.29
C PRO A 192 7.82 -0.74 -7.76
N TYR A 193 7.95 -0.35 -9.02
CA TYR A 193 9.12 0.33 -9.52
C TYR A 193 9.08 1.83 -9.16
N ILE A 194 10.06 2.62 -9.58
CA ILE A 194 10.05 4.07 -9.42
C ILE A 194 8.72 4.60 -9.97
N THR A 195 7.96 5.30 -9.15
CA THR A 195 6.61 5.74 -9.49
C THR A 195 6.47 7.24 -9.31
N LEU A 196 5.93 7.93 -10.32
CA LEU A 196 5.70 9.38 -10.29
C LEU A 196 4.65 9.75 -9.24
N THR A 197 5.11 10.12 -8.06
CA THR A 197 4.27 10.53 -6.92
C THR A 197 5.02 11.56 -6.07
N ASN A 198 4.35 12.08 -5.04
CA ASN A 198 5.02 12.93 -4.05
C ASN A 198 5.91 12.15 -3.06
N PHE A 199 6.10 10.83 -3.25
CA PHE A 199 6.88 10.00 -2.35
C PHE A 199 8.33 10.48 -2.24
N GLU A 200 8.95 10.77 -3.38
CA GLU A 200 10.33 11.24 -3.46
C GLU A 200 10.54 12.57 -2.73
N LYS A 201 9.60 13.51 -2.89
CA LYS A 201 9.60 14.80 -2.18
C LYS A 201 9.46 14.64 -0.67
N ASN A 202 8.76 13.60 -0.23
CA ASN A 202 8.53 13.31 1.18
C ASN A 202 9.58 12.36 1.78
N THR A 203 10.54 11.88 0.98
CA THR A 203 11.63 11.01 1.47
C THR A 203 12.53 11.79 2.41
N ILE A 204 12.77 11.26 3.61
CA ILE A 204 13.73 11.81 4.56
C ILE A 204 15.14 11.53 4.03
N ARG A 205 16.05 12.51 4.11
CA ARG A 205 17.42 12.35 3.65
C ARG A 205 18.40 12.76 4.72
N ALA A 206 19.34 11.88 5.06
CA ALA A 206 20.42 12.18 6.00
C ALA A 206 21.41 13.21 5.42
N VAL A 207 21.51 13.30 4.09
CA VAL A 207 22.31 14.29 3.37
C VAL A 207 21.40 14.96 2.35
N PRO A 208 21.31 16.30 2.34
CA PRO A 208 20.54 17.02 1.33
C PRO A 208 21.03 16.67 -0.09
N VAL A 209 20.08 16.40 -0.98
CA VAL A 209 20.36 16.24 -2.41
C VAL A 209 19.98 17.54 -3.10
N PRO A 210 20.87 18.14 -3.91
CA PRO A 210 20.56 19.33 -4.69
C PRO A 210 19.29 19.13 -5.54
N GLU A 211 18.48 20.18 -5.71
CA GLU A 211 17.19 20.10 -6.41
C GLU A 211 17.33 19.59 -7.85
N ASP A 212 18.41 19.98 -8.52
CA ASP A 212 18.77 19.56 -9.88
C ASP A 212 19.11 18.05 -10.02
N LYS A 213 19.28 17.34 -8.90
CA LYS A 213 19.57 15.89 -8.83
C LYS A 213 18.47 15.07 -8.17
N GLN A 214 17.29 15.65 -7.94
CA GLN A 214 16.17 14.98 -7.29
C GLN A 214 15.28 14.17 -8.25
N GLU A 215 15.60 14.11 -9.53
CA GLU A 215 14.85 13.27 -10.45
C GLU A 215 15.10 11.78 -10.17
N PRO A 216 14.03 10.97 -10.19
CA PRO A 216 14.17 9.52 -10.00
C PRO A 216 15.03 8.94 -11.12
N THR A 217 16.22 8.46 -10.79
CA THR A 217 17.13 7.83 -11.76
C THR A 217 16.98 6.33 -11.71
N GLY A 218 16.62 5.74 -12.85
CA GLY A 218 16.54 4.31 -13.04
C GLY A 218 16.77 3.93 -14.50
N PRO A 219 16.99 2.64 -14.80
CA PRO A 219 17.25 2.20 -16.18
C PRO A 219 16.03 2.29 -17.10
N PHE A 220 14.83 2.50 -16.53
CA PHE A 220 13.57 2.62 -17.24
C PHE A 220 12.79 3.85 -16.79
N PRO A 221 11.89 4.39 -17.63
CA PRO A 221 10.98 5.47 -17.24
C PRO A 221 10.19 5.10 -15.99
N PRO A 222 9.90 6.05 -15.09
CA PRO A 222 9.05 5.83 -13.93
C PRO A 222 7.62 5.43 -14.33
N ASP A 223 7.00 4.57 -13.51
CA ASP A 223 5.59 4.20 -13.64
C ASP A 223 4.65 5.33 -13.22
N SER A 224 3.43 5.33 -13.73
CA SER A 224 2.35 6.13 -13.16
C SER A 224 1.76 5.47 -11.90
N ALA A 225 1.14 6.26 -11.04
CA ALA A 225 0.43 5.74 -9.88
C ALA A 225 -0.75 4.83 -10.30
N GLU A 226 -1.40 5.16 -11.39
CA GLU A 226 -2.53 4.42 -11.97
C GLU A 226 -2.08 3.03 -12.46
N PHE A 227 -0.92 2.93 -13.12
CA PHE A 227 -0.36 1.65 -13.55
C PHE A 227 -0.13 0.71 -12.35
N VAL A 228 0.48 1.22 -11.28
CA VAL A 228 0.70 0.42 -10.07
C VAL A 228 -0.62 0.06 -9.40
N ALA A 229 -1.57 0.99 -9.33
CA ALA A 229 -2.90 0.76 -8.75
C ALA A 229 -3.68 -0.32 -9.51
N GLU A 230 -3.56 -0.37 -10.83
CA GLU A 230 -4.14 -1.42 -11.66
C GLU A 230 -3.56 -2.80 -11.31
N LYS A 231 -2.24 -2.90 -11.14
CA LYS A 231 -1.57 -4.13 -10.67
C LYS A 231 -2.06 -4.55 -9.28
N ILE A 232 -2.28 -3.60 -8.37
CA ILE A 232 -2.83 -3.87 -7.05
C ILE A 232 -4.25 -4.43 -7.17
N ALA A 233 -5.13 -3.79 -7.95
CA ALA A 233 -6.51 -4.24 -8.14
C ALA A 233 -6.58 -5.64 -8.77
N LEU A 234 -5.73 -5.94 -9.76
CA LEU A 234 -5.58 -7.28 -10.32
C LEU A 234 -5.10 -8.30 -9.29
N GLY A 235 -4.11 -7.92 -8.48
CA GLY A 235 -3.61 -8.78 -7.42
C GLY A 235 -4.68 -9.13 -6.37
N ILE A 236 -5.60 -8.19 -6.07
CA ILE A 236 -6.75 -8.45 -5.20
C ILE A 236 -7.69 -9.50 -5.83
N VAL A 237 -7.92 -9.44 -7.15
CA VAL A 237 -8.78 -10.38 -7.86
C VAL A 237 -8.12 -11.75 -8.02
N ASN A 238 -6.84 -11.77 -8.43
CA ASN A 238 -6.13 -12.99 -8.78
C ASN A 238 -5.54 -13.73 -7.56
N GLY A 239 -5.32 -13.01 -6.45
CA GLY A 239 -4.73 -13.59 -5.24
C GLY A 239 -3.26 -13.98 -5.37
N GLU A 240 -2.51 -13.33 -6.25
CA GLU A 240 -1.07 -13.58 -6.44
C GLU A 240 -0.28 -13.31 -5.17
N ALA A 241 0.71 -14.16 -4.86
CA ALA A 241 1.54 -13.98 -3.66
C ALA A 241 2.42 -12.72 -3.76
N GLU A 242 3.03 -12.53 -4.92
CA GLU A 242 3.99 -11.47 -5.19
C GLU A 242 3.65 -10.81 -6.53
N ILE A 243 3.44 -9.50 -6.47
CA ILE A 243 3.01 -8.68 -7.59
C ILE A 243 4.15 -7.71 -7.92
N PHE A 244 4.70 -7.81 -9.11
CA PHE A 244 5.78 -6.95 -9.58
C PHE A 244 5.23 -5.96 -10.61
N SER A 245 5.65 -4.70 -10.56
CA SER A 245 5.33 -3.73 -11.62
C SER A 245 5.77 -4.25 -12.98
N HIS A 246 6.95 -4.86 -13.04
CA HIS A 246 7.53 -5.40 -14.27
C HIS A 246 8.16 -6.77 -14.05
N ASP A 247 8.07 -7.65 -15.06
CA ASP A 247 8.58 -9.03 -14.98
C ASP A 247 10.11 -9.12 -14.79
N TRP A 248 10.86 -8.16 -15.30
CA TRP A 248 12.30 -8.12 -15.11
C TRP A 248 12.73 -7.97 -13.63
N MET A 249 11.87 -7.38 -12.80
CA MET A 249 12.12 -7.22 -11.36
C MET A 249 12.21 -8.55 -10.62
N LYS A 250 11.55 -9.60 -11.11
CA LYS A 250 11.62 -10.96 -10.55
C LYS A 250 13.04 -11.52 -10.52
N LYS A 251 13.89 -11.07 -11.46
CA LYS A 251 15.30 -11.50 -11.59
C LYS A 251 16.26 -10.71 -10.69
N GLN A 252 15.80 -9.67 -9.99
CA GLN A 252 16.63 -8.81 -9.15
C GLN A 252 16.77 -9.32 -7.70
N ARG A 253 16.19 -10.45 -7.37
CA ARG A 253 16.35 -11.06 -6.05
C ARG A 253 17.80 -11.52 -5.84
N THR A 254 18.50 -10.83 -4.95
CA THR A 254 19.86 -11.19 -4.48
C THR A 254 19.79 -11.77 -3.08
#